data_335fbb092fa1c74277fa476d55d95d37
#
_entry.id   335fbb092fa1c74277fa476d55d95d37
#
_cell.length_a   1.000
_cell.length_b   1.000
_cell.length_c   1.000
_cell.angle_alpha   90.00
_cell.angle_beta   90.00
_cell.angle_gamma   90.00
#
_symmetry.space_group_name_H-M   'P 1'
#
loop_
_entity.id
_entity.type
_entity.pdbx_description
1 polymer ?
#
loop_
_entity_poly.entity_id
_entity_poly.type
_entity_poly.pdbx_seq_one_letter_code
_entity_poly.pdbx_strand_id
1 'polypeptide(L)'
;MLPRFATLLAGLGFTGLAQAAATHYPLTVDNCGKPQIFAQAPQRAVTIGQAGTELLYALGLGDKLAGTSLWFNNVLPEYQAVNAKVPRLADNDPSFEAVVGKRPQLVAAQFEWMVGAQGVVATREQFDELKIPTYVLPSDCEGKNNLVGADGTRLQAFQVDSIYKSVSQLAEIFDVQDRGAALNAELQGRLDSARAQLAGKDLSATSALFWFSSADLDIDPYVAGRQGVADFMLRTLGVRNVVESSEEWPSVGWETLAKANPTWLIIARMDRRRFPADDYQKKLEFLRSDPVTRNMDAVKHDRIIILDADAMQAGIRLFRGVQTLSTAFASGKAAP
;
A
#
# COMPACT_ATOMS: atom_id res chain seq x y z
N MET A 1 29.46 -10.75 -70.27
CA MET A 1 28.70 -11.17 -69.09
C MET A 1 29.27 -10.47 -67.87
N LEU A 2 28.63 -9.37 -67.41
CA LEU A 2 29.02 -8.67 -66.16
C LEU A 2 28.06 -9.03 -65.04
N PRO A 3 28.52 -9.33 -63.83
CA PRO A 3 27.62 -9.56 -62.70
C PRO A 3 27.15 -8.22 -62.05
N ARG A 4 25.84 -8.11 -61.85
CA ARG A 4 25.22 -7.02 -61.11
C ARG A 4 25.37 -7.25 -59.59
N PHE A 5 26.08 -6.36 -58.93
CA PHE A 5 26.10 -6.29 -57.46
C PHE A 5 24.81 -5.61 -56.96
N ALA A 6 24.00 -6.33 -56.21
CA ALA A 6 22.86 -5.78 -55.49
C ALA A 6 23.32 -5.32 -54.11
N THR A 7 23.29 -4.02 -53.88
CA THR A 7 23.59 -3.41 -52.57
C THR A 7 22.35 -3.48 -51.71
N LEU A 8 22.36 -4.32 -50.66
CA LEU A 8 21.34 -4.32 -49.61
C LEU A 8 21.60 -3.12 -48.67
N LEU A 9 20.72 -2.12 -48.67
CA LEU A 9 20.66 -1.12 -47.64
C LEU A 9 19.94 -1.72 -46.43
N ALA A 10 20.68 -1.99 -45.34
CA ALA A 10 20.10 -2.31 -44.07
C ALA A 10 19.61 -1.01 -43.39
N GLY A 11 18.29 -0.80 -43.38
CA GLY A 11 17.67 0.28 -42.62
C GLY A 11 17.78 0.04 -41.11
N LEU A 12 18.63 0.80 -40.44
CA LEU A 12 18.64 0.91 -38.97
C LEU A 12 17.37 1.67 -38.54
N GLY A 13 16.34 0.93 -38.13
CA GLY A 13 15.18 1.50 -37.48
C GLY A 13 15.59 2.03 -36.10
N PHE A 14 15.74 3.34 -35.94
CA PHE A 14 15.77 4.00 -34.66
C PHE A 14 14.37 3.90 -34.02
N THR A 15 14.16 2.98 -33.12
CA THR A 15 13.03 3.02 -32.20
C THR A 15 13.29 4.15 -31.19
N GLY A 16 12.83 5.35 -31.55
CA GLY A 16 12.81 6.47 -30.60
C GLY A 16 11.92 6.09 -29.41
N LEU A 17 12.50 5.98 -28.22
CA LEU A 17 11.74 5.96 -26.97
C LEU A 17 10.97 7.28 -26.92
N ALA A 18 9.65 7.23 -27.01
CA ALA A 18 8.82 8.41 -26.79
C ALA A 18 9.03 8.85 -25.34
N GLN A 19 9.76 9.94 -25.13
CA GLN A 19 9.95 10.54 -23.83
C GLN A 19 8.65 11.22 -23.41
N ALA A 20 8.20 10.99 -22.17
CA ALA A 20 6.99 11.66 -21.67
C ALA A 20 7.21 13.19 -21.70
N ALA A 21 6.15 13.93 -22.04
CA ALA A 21 6.23 15.39 -22.05
C ALA A 21 6.46 15.93 -20.63
N ALA A 22 7.32 16.95 -20.51
CA ALA A 22 7.55 17.63 -19.24
C ALA A 22 6.26 18.27 -18.70
N THR A 23 6.13 18.35 -17.38
CA THR A 23 4.97 18.95 -16.73
C THR A 23 4.89 20.45 -17.00
N HIS A 24 3.73 20.91 -17.42
CA HIS A 24 3.44 22.34 -17.54
C HIS A 24 2.91 22.91 -16.23
N TYR A 25 3.63 23.85 -15.64
CA TYR A 25 3.21 24.56 -14.44
C TYR A 25 2.63 25.95 -14.78
N PRO A 26 1.66 26.46 -13.98
CA PRO A 26 1.06 25.82 -12.81
C PRO A 26 0.26 24.57 -13.18
N LEU A 27 0.51 23.49 -12.47
CA LEU A 27 -0.22 22.24 -12.59
C LEU A 27 -1.40 22.22 -11.62
N THR A 28 -2.59 21.84 -12.08
CA THR A 28 -3.74 21.58 -11.21
C THR A 28 -4.05 20.08 -11.22
N VAL A 29 -4.03 19.45 -10.04
CA VAL A 29 -4.39 18.05 -9.86
C VAL A 29 -5.65 17.95 -9.02
N ASP A 30 -6.68 17.26 -9.51
CA ASP A 30 -7.81 16.86 -8.66
C ASP A 30 -7.36 15.72 -7.75
N ASN A 31 -7.39 15.98 -6.45
CA ASN A 31 -7.02 15.01 -5.45
C ASN A 31 -8.10 14.85 -4.40
N CYS A 32 -8.80 13.71 -4.42
CA CYS A 32 -9.92 13.44 -3.52
C CYS A 32 -11.04 14.50 -3.62
N GLY A 33 -11.39 14.91 -4.84
CA GLY A 33 -12.42 15.90 -5.10
C GLY A 33 -12.04 17.34 -4.74
N LYS A 34 -10.76 17.61 -4.45
CA LYS A 34 -10.24 18.94 -4.15
C LYS A 34 -9.09 19.29 -5.09
N PRO A 35 -9.19 20.37 -5.89
CA PRO A 35 -8.11 20.80 -6.76
C PRO A 35 -6.92 21.27 -5.94
N GLN A 36 -5.72 20.79 -6.29
CA GLN A 36 -4.45 21.19 -5.71
C GLN A 36 -3.58 21.84 -6.79
N ILE A 37 -3.04 23.01 -6.51
CA ILE A 37 -2.29 23.81 -7.49
C ILE A 37 -0.80 23.80 -7.13
N PHE A 38 0.03 23.40 -8.07
CA PHE A 38 1.48 23.38 -7.96
C PHE A 38 2.05 24.42 -8.92
N ALA A 39 2.65 25.48 -8.37
CA ALA A 39 3.28 26.54 -9.19
C ALA A 39 4.55 26.04 -9.90
N GLN A 40 5.18 25.01 -9.37
CA GLN A 40 6.40 24.35 -9.87
C GLN A 40 6.54 22.97 -9.21
N ALA A 41 7.46 22.13 -9.71
CA ALA A 41 7.82 20.87 -9.06
C ALA A 41 8.29 21.09 -7.62
N PRO A 42 7.68 20.43 -6.61
CA PRO A 42 8.07 20.59 -5.22
C PRO A 42 9.53 20.15 -4.99
N GLN A 43 10.31 20.97 -4.29
CA GLN A 43 11.67 20.65 -3.88
C GLN A 43 11.74 20.18 -2.43
N ARG A 44 10.64 20.32 -1.68
CA ARG A 44 10.53 19.94 -0.28
C ARG A 44 9.16 19.36 -0.02
N ALA A 45 9.09 18.07 0.25
CA ALA A 45 7.85 17.39 0.62
C ALA A 45 7.96 16.78 2.02
N VAL A 46 6.83 16.67 2.70
CA VAL A 46 6.67 15.86 3.91
C VAL A 46 5.67 14.75 3.59
N THR A 47 5.99 13.54 3.98
CA THR A 47 5.06 12.40 3.88
C THR A 47 4.54 11.99 5.24
N ILE A 48 3.23 11.71 5.32
CA ILE A 48 2.55 11.16 6.48
C ILE A 48 2.02 9.78 6.08
N GLY A 49 2.79 8.75 6.36
CA GLY A 49 2.53 7.37 5.99
C GLY A 49 3.65 6.72 5.20
N GLN A 50 3.94 5.47 5.57
CA GLN A 50 5.02 4.68 4.98
C GLN A 50 4.79 4.41 3.49
N ALA A 51 3.56 4.06 3.09
CA ALA A 51 3.26 3.75 1.70
C ALA A 51 3.55 4.93 0.76
N GLY A 52 3.15 6.15 1.14
CA GLY A 52 3.46 7.37 0.38
C GLY A 52 4.96 7.69 0.36
N THR A 53 5.66 7.44 1.47
CA THR A 53 7.12 7.65 1.56
C THR A 53 7.86 6.72 0.60
N GLU A 54 7.57 5.42 0.66
CA GLU A 54 8.24 4.42 -0.19
C GLU A 54 7.88 4.58 -1.67
N LEU A 55 6.68 5.09 -1.97
CA LEU A 55 6.31 5.44 -3.35
C LEU A 55 7.20 6.56 -3.89
N LEU A 56 7.45 7.62 -3.11
CA LEU A 56 8.38 8.68 -3.52
C LEU A 56 9.83 8.19 -3.62
N TYR A 57 10.24 7.23 -2.77
CA TYR A 57 11.56 6.59 -2.94
C TYR A 57 11.63 5.78 -4.23
N ALA A 58 10.58 5.03 -4.58
CA ALA A 58 10.52 4.27 -5.82
C ALA A 58 10.55 5.17 -7.06
N LEU A 59 10.01 6.37 -6.97
CA LEU A 59 10.13 7.41 -8.01
C LEU A 59 11.51 8.11 -8.03
N GLY A 60 12.43 7.75 -7.11
CA GLY A 60 13.75 8.37 -7.01
C GLY A 60 13.72 9.80 -6.47
N LEU A 61 12.73 10.13 -5.63
CA LEU A 61 12.48 11.48 -5.09
C LEU A 61 12.87 11.62 -3.62
N GLY A 62 13.69 10.73 -3.09
CA GLY A 62 14.07 10.75 -1.68
C GLY A 62 14.83 12.01 -1.25
N ASP A 63 15.56 12.67 -2.17
CA ASP A 63 16.23 13.96 -1.96
C ASP A 63 15.23 15.13 -1.82
N LYS A 64 13.97 14.95 -2.23
CA LYS A 64 12.91 15.93 -2.07
C LYS A 64 12.20 15.81 -0.72
N LEU A 65 12.43 14.75 0.05
CA LEU A 65 11.77 14.55 1.34
C LEU A 65 12.47 15.32 2.45
N ALA A 66 11.74 16.26 3.06
CA ALA A 66 12.17 17.04 4.22
C ALA A 66 11.78 16.37 5.55
N GLY A 67 10.90 15.36 5.52
CA GLY A 67 10.46 14.61 6.68
C GLY A 67 9.46 13.53 6.32
N THR A 68 9.36 12.51 7.18
CA THR A 68 8.41 11.40 7.08
C THR A 68 7.90 11.00 8.46
N SER A 69 6.73 10.35 8.51
CA SER A 69 6.13 9.85 9.75
C SER A 69 5.20 8.67 9.46
N LEU A 70 4.64 8.07 10.51
CA LEU A 70 3.69 6.96 10.46
C LEU A 70 4.25 5.74 9.72
N TRP A 71 5.00 4.94 10.46
CA TRP A 71 5.66 3.75 9.95
C TRP A 71 5.19 2.49 10.71
N PHE A 72 4.84 1.44 9.97
CA PHE A 72 4.52 0.13 10.54
C PHE A 72 5.74 -0.79 10.57
N ASN A 73 6.55 -0.74 9.52
CA ASN A 73 7.68 -1.63 9.30
C ASN A 73 8.97 -0.84 9.05
N ASN A 74 10.11 -1.49 9.16
CA ASN A 74 11.36 -0.95 8.65
C ASN A 74 11.23 -0.66 7.14
N VAL A 75 11.96 0.35 6.68
CA VAL A 75 12.00 0.68 5.25
C VAL A 75 12.49 -0.52 4.44
N LEU A 76 12.03 -0.65 3.19
CA LEU A 76 12.54 -1.66 2.27
C LEU A 76 14.07 -1.56 2.13
N PRO A 77 14.79 -2.70 2.05
CA PRO A 77 16.26 -2.72 2.04
C PRO A 77 16.87 -1.81 0.97
N GLU A 78 16.29 -1.73 -0.21
CA GLU A 78 16.75 -0.90 -1.32
C GLU A 78 16.65 0.61 -1.04
N TYR A 79 15.84 1.02 -0.07
CA TYR A 79 15.67 2.44 0.31
C TYR A 79 16.35 2.81 1.62
N GLN A 80 17.09 1.91 2.29
CA GLN A 80 17.74 2.19 3.57
C GLN A 80 18.68 3.40 3.51
N ALA A 81 19.48 3.48 2.47
CA ALA A 81 20.48 4.56 2.33
C ALA A 81 19.84 5.94 2.13
N VAL A 82 18.73 6.03 1.40
CA VAL A 82 18.01 7.29 1.23
C VAL A 82 17.18 7.62 2.46
N ASN A 83 16.51 6.63 3.06
CA ASN A 83 15.70 6.83 4.27
C ASN A 83 16.52 7.31 5.47
N ALA A 84 17.77 6.86 5.60
CA ALA A 84 18.66 7.29 6.67
C ALA A 84 18.97 8.80 6.64
N LYS A 85 18.74 9.48 5.51
CA LYS A 85 18.94 10.93 5.33
C LYS A 85 17.68 11.74 5.55
N VAL A 86 16.50 11.09 5.64
CA VAL A 86 15.20 11.75 5.79
C VAL A 86 14.81 11.76 7.26
N PRO A 87 14.59 12.93 7.89
CA PRO A 87 14.18 12.99 9.28
C PRO A 87 12.83 12.32 9.51
N ARG A 88 12.74 11.44 10.51
CA ARG A 88 11.47 10.92 11.00
C ARG A 88 10.90 11.93 12.00
N LEU A 89 9.72 12.48 11.69
CA LEU A 89 9.04 13.49 12.50
C LEU A 89 8.31 12.85 13.68
N ALA A 90 7.75 11.66 13.47
CA ALA A 90 7.11 10.84 14.48
C ALA A 90 7.04 9.38 14.01
N ASP A 91 6.93 8.42 14.93
CA ASP A 91 6.67 7.01 14.59
C ASP A 91 5.20 6.78 14.21
N ASN A 92 4.30 7.61 14.77
CA ASN A 92 2.88 7.68 14.43
C ASN A 92 2.57 9.07 13.83
N ASP A 93 1.49 9.69 14.32
CA ASP A 93 0.99 10.97 13.83
C ASP A 93 1.94 12.10 14.23
N PRO A 94 2.46 12.89 13.30
CA PRO A 94 3.29 14.05 13.61
C PRO A 94 2.41 15.22 14.11
N SER A 95 2.97 16.14 14.89
CA SER A 95 2.27 17.39 15.15
C SER A 95 2.27 18.29 13.91
N PHE A 96 1.28 19.19 13.83
CA PHE A 96 1.19 20.17 12.75
C PHE A 96 2.46 21.02 12.67
N GLU A 97 2.98 21.48 13.82
CA GLU A 97 4.19 22.29 13.92
C GLU A 97 5.43 21.53 13.41
N ALA A 98 5.52 20.22 13.70
CA ALA A 98 6.61 19.39 13.19
C ALA A 98 6.60 19.31 11.66
N VAL A 99 5.40 19.24 11.06
CA VAL A 99 5.21 19.22 9.60
C VAL A 99 5.54 20.60 9.00
N VAL A 100 4.88 21.67 9.45
CA VAL A 100 5.05 23.00 8.86
C VAL A 100 6.44 23.59 9.12
N GLY A 101 7.08 23.21 10.23
CA GLY A 101 8.45 23.57 10.56
C GLY A 101 9.47 23.10 9.51
N LYS A 102 9.14 22.09 8.70
CA LYS A 102 9.93 21.65 7.55
C LYS A 102 9.75 22.56 6.32
N ARG A 103 8.84 23.52 6.36
CA ARG A 103 8.49 24.41 5.24
C ARG A 103 8.22 23.63 3.95
N PRO A 104 7.29 22.64 3.96
CA PRO A 104 7.02 21.80 2.79
C PRO A 104 6.33 22.61 1.70
N GLN A 105 6.56 22.22 0.46
CA GLN A 105 5.82 22.65 -0.74
C GLN A 105 4.78 21.61 -1.16
N LEU A 106 4.73 20.47 -0.44
CA LEU A 106 3.74 19.41 -0.56
C LEU A 106 3.71 18.63 0.76
N VAL A 107 2.52 18.34 1.26
CA VAL A 107 2.28 17.32 2.28
C VAL A 107 1.50 16.18 1.63
N ALA A 108 2.12 15.00 1.55
CA ALA A 108 1.49 13.79 1.02
C ALA A 108 1.08 12.87 2.17
N ALA A 109 -0.22 12.61 2.33
CA ALA A 109 -0.79 11.77 3.37
C ALA A 109 -1.26 10.43 2.80
N GLN A 110 -0.92 9.34 3.48
CA GLN A 110 -1.40 8.00 3.14
C GLN A 110 -2.89 7.87 3.42
N PHE A 111 -3.35 8.40 4.56
CA PHE A 111 -4.71 8.30 5.02
C PHE A 111 -5.38 9.68 5.04
N GLU A 112 -6.63 9.73 4.54
CA GLU A 112 -7.39 10.99 4.48
C GLU A 112 -7.62 11.58 5.87
N TRP A 113 -7.87 10.76 6.89
CA TRP A 113 -8.14 11.24 8.25
C TRP A 113 -6.98 12.02 8.89
N MET A 114 -5.77 11.91 8.33
CA MET A 114 -4.63 12.73 8.76
C MET A 114 -4.80 14.21 8.42
N VAL A 115 -5.34 14.50 7.24
CA VAL A 115 -5.45 15.86 6.69
C VAL A 115 -6.87 16.21 6.22
N GLY A 116 -7.81 15.29 6.33
CA GLY A 116 -9.22 15.47 5.98
C GLY A 116 -10.02 16.15 7.09
N ALA A 117 -11.33 15.88 7.12
CA ALA A 117 -12.25 16.52 8.08
C ALA A 117 -11.92 16.20 9.55
N GLN A 118 -11.35 15.01 9.86
CA GLN A 118 -10.90 14.67 11.19
C GLN A 118 -9.67 15.47 11.62
N GLY A 119 -8.80 15.81 10.67
CA GLY A 119 -7.64 16.67 10.86
C GLY A 119 -6.72 16.22 11.99
N VAL A 120 -6.39 14.92 12.07
CA VAL A 120 -5.55 14.39 13.16
C VAL A 120 -4.20 15.13 13.24
N VAL A 121 -3.65 15.52 12.11
CA VAL A 121 -2.49 16.41 12.04
C VAL A 121 -2.93 17.85 11.84
N ALA A 122 -3.72 18.11 10.79
CA ALA A 122 -4.40 19.37 10.49
C ALA A 122 -5.37 19.15 9.33
N THR A 123 -6.32 20.07 9.09
CA THR A 123 -7.18 19.96 7.94
C THR A 123 -6.50 20.49 6.66
N ARG A 124 -6.99 20.10 5.48
CA ARG A 124 -6.50 20.61 4.19
C ARG A 124 -6.64 22.14 4.10
N GLU A 125 -7.71 22.71 4.71
CA GLU A 125 -7.94 24.14 4.78
C GLU A 125 -6.84 24.85 5.57
N GLN A 126 -6.39 24.28 6.71
CA GLN A 126 -5.29 24.83 7.50
C GLN A 126 -3.95 24.82 6.73
N PHE A 127 -3.70 23.78 5.92
CA PHE A 127 -2.54 23.77 5.02
C PHE A 127 -2.69 24.76 3.87
N ASP A 128 -3.89 24.92 3.30
CA ASP A 128 -4.18 25.89 2.22
C ASP A 128 -3.96 27.33 2.68
N GLU A 129 -4.32 27.68 3.92
CA GLU A 129 -4.04 29.00 4.52
C GLU A 129 -2.55 29.34 4.52
N LEU A 130 -1.72 28.29 4.68
CA LEU A 130 -0.24 28.41 4.60
C LEU A 130 0.29 28.27 3.16
N LYS A 131 -0.59 28.12 2.16
CA LYS A 131 -0.24 27.87 0.74
C LYS A 131 0.59 26.58 0.57
N ILE A 132 0.28 25.55 1.36
CA ILE A 132 0.90 24.23 1.30
C ILE A 132 -0.10 23.25 0.66
N PRO A 133 0.09 22.86 -0.59
CA PRO A 133 -0.75 21.84 -1.23
C PRO A 133 -0.67 20.52 -0.45
N THR A 134 -1.82 19.83 -0.36
CA THR A 134 -1.92 18.51 0.26
C THR A 134 -2.27 17.47 -0.80
N TYR A 135 -1.72 16.28 -0.67
CA TYR A 135 -2.03 15.14 -1.53
C TYR A 135 -2.38 13.93 -0.67
N VAL A 136 -3.61 13.44 -0.77
CA VAL A 136 -4.02 12.18 -0.15
C VAL A 136 -3.88 11.07 -1.19
N LEU A 137 -3.38 9.90 -0.79
CA LEU A 137 -3.34 8.78 -1.72
C LEU A 137 -4.77 8.43 -2.17
N PRO A 138 -5.08 8.44 -3.48
CA PRO A 138 -6.42 8.16 -4.02
C PRO A 138 -7.06 6.90 -3.48
N SER A 139 -6.27 5.89 -3.15
CA SER A 139 -6.72 4.65 -2.53
C SER A 139 -7.46 4.84 -1.21
N ASP A 140 -7.24 5.95 -0.51
CA ASP A 140 -7.86 6.22 0.80
C ASP A 140 -9.05 7.18 0.76
N CYS A 141 -9.38 7.73 -0.40
CA CYS A 141 -10.56 8.58 -0.56
C CYS A 141 -11.51 8.09 -1.66
N GLU A 142 -11.00 7.43 -2.70
CA GLU A 142 -11.83 6.95 -3.81
C GLU A 142 -12.60 5.69 -3.40
N GLY A 143 -13.95 5.75 -3.50
CA GLY A 143 -14.82 4.63 -3.14
C GLY A 143 -14.80 4.26 -1.65
N LYS A 144 -14.42 5.19 -0.78
CA LYS A 144 -14.32 5.01 0.68
C LYS A 144 -14.97 6.18 1.41
N ASN A 145 -15.64 5.89 2.52
CA ASN A 145 -16.14 6.88 3.45
C ASN A 145 -15.33 6.78 4.76
N ASN A 146 -14.44 7.73 4.98
CA ASN A 146 -13.56 7.76 6.14
C ASN A 146 -14.24 8.28 7.43
N LEU A 147 -15.51 8.67 7.36
CA LEU A 147 -16.29 9.12 8.53
C LEU A 147 -17.08 7.98 9.19
N VAL A 148 -17.06 6.78 8.64
CA VAL A 148 -17.84 5.62 9.12
C VAL A 148 -16.90 4.42 9.33
N GLY A 149 -16.95 3.80 10.53
CA GLY A 149 -16.03 2.74 10.92
C GLY A 149 -14.71 3.29 11.51
N ALA A 150 -13.90 2.41 12.09
CA ALA A 150 -12.64 2.80 12.74
C ALA A 150 -11.59 3.35 11.74
N ASP A 151 -11.47 2.68 10.58
CA ASP A 151 -10.56 3.04 9.48
C ASP A 151 -11.31 3.29 8.17
N GLY A 152 -12.57 3.74 8.28
CA GLY A 152 -13.46 3.98 7.15
C GLY A 152 -14.18 2.74 6.64
N THR A 153 -15.17 2.96 5.78
CA THR A 153 -15.99 1.92 5.15
C THR A 153 -15.90 2.05 3.65
N ARG A 154 -15.64 0.94 2.97
CA ARG A 154 -15.59 0.90 1.51
C ARG A 154 -17.00 0.94 0.93
N LEU A 155 -17.26 1.93 0.09
CA LEU A 155 -18.47 2.05 -0.72
C LEU A 155 -18.36 1.24 -2.02
N GLN A 156 -17.13 1.02 -2.46
CA GLN A 156 -16.75 0.19 -3.60
C GLN A 156 -15.51 -0.63 -3.26
N ALA A 157 -15.40 -1.81 -3.85
CA ALA A 157 -14.22 -2.64 -3.65
C ALA A 157 -12.96 -1.90 -4.13
N PHE A 158 -11.90 -1.96 -3.32
CA PHE A 158 -10.61 -1.40 -3.66
C PHE A 158 -10.13 -1.88 -5.04
N GLN A 159 -9.64 -0.93 -5.83
CA GLN A 159 -9.05 -1.16 -7.15
C GLN A 159 -7.59 -0.71 -7.13
N VAL A 160 -6.73 -1.54 -7.69
CA VAL A 160 -5.28 -1.26 -7.74
C VAL A 160 -4.95 -0.02 -8.59
N ASP A 161 -5.86 0.36 -9.50
CA ASP A 161 -5.74 1.56 -10.34
C ASP A 161 -5.55 2.83 -9.52
N SER A 162 -6.06 2.88 -8.27
CA SER A 162 -5.81 3.98 -7.35
C SER A 162 -4.34 4.12 -6.94
N ILE A 163 -3.58 3.01 -6.90
CA ILE A 163 -2.12 3.03 -6.69
C ILE A 163 -1.42 3.54 -7.96
N TYR A 164 -1.78 3.02 -9.13
CA TYR A 164 -1.21 3.49 -10.41
C TYR A 164 -1.50 4.97 -10.65
N LYS A 165 -2.69 5.43 -10.26
CA LYS A 165 -3.05 6.85 -10.25
C LYS A 165 -2.15 7.66 -9.31
N SER A 166 -1.88 7.15 -8.10
CA SER A 166 -0.97 7.80 -7.15
C SER A 166 0.44 7.95 -7.75
N VAL A 167 0.96 6.89 -8.36
CA VAL A 167 2.26 6.90 -9.04
C VAL A 167 2.27 7.94 -10.15
N SER A 168 1.26 7.93 -11.02
CA SER A 168 1.18 8.85 -12.19
C SER A 168 1.04 10.30 -11.76
N GLN A 169 0.14 10.60 -10.81
CA GLN A 169 -0.07 11.97 -10.32
C GLN A 169 1.16 12.52 -9.58
N LEU A 170 1.80 11.72 -8.71
CA LEU A 170 3.02 12.15 -8.04
C LEU A 170 4.17 12.32 -9.04
N ALA A 171 4.29 11.44 -10.03
CA ALA A 171 5.28 11.60 -11.09
C ALA A 171 5.07 12.89 -11.90
N GLU A 172 3.82 13.26 -12.19
CA GLU A 172 3.47 14.52 -12.86
C GLU A 172 3.76 15.73 -11.96
N ILE A 173 3.38 15.68 -10.68
CA ILE A 173 3.65 16.76 -9.70
C ILE A 173 5.14 17.06 -9.58
N PHE A 174 6.00 16.04 -9.67
CA PHE A 174 7.45 16.18 -9.52
C PHE A 174 8.21 16.20 -10.86
N ASP A 175 7.53 16.20 -11.99
CA ASP A 175 8.10 16.21 -13.35
C ASP A 175 9.05 15.02 -13.62
N VAL A 176 8.57 13.80 -13.28
CA VAL A 176 9.29 12.53 -13.46
C VAL A 176 8.41 11.45 -14.10
N GLN A 177 7.59 11.80 -15.08
CA GLN A 177 6.56 10.94 -15.68
C GLN A 177 7.13 9.63 -16.24
N ASP A 178 8.32 9.66 -16.85
CA ASP A 178 8.98 8.45 -17.36
C ASP A 178 9.25 7.42 -16.24
N ARG A 179 9.64 7.92 -15.03
CA ARG A 179 9.84 7.05 -13.87
C ARG A 179 8.52 6.50 -13.36
N GLY A 180 7.46 7.32 -13.39
CA GLY A 180 6.11 6.89 -13.03
C GLY A 180 5.59 5.78 -13.96
N ALA A 181 5.75 5.96 -15.27
CA ALA A 181 5.37 4.95 -16.26
C ALA A 181 6.13 3.63 -16.08
N ALA A 182 7.45 3.72 -15.86
CA ALA A 182 8.30 2.55 -15.61
C ALA A 182 7.89 1.82 -14.31
N LEU A 183 7.62 2.55 -13.23
CA LEU A 183 7.17 1.98 -11.96
C LEU A 183 5.81 1.30 -12.11
N ASN A 184 4.84 1.93 -12.76
CA ASN A 184 3.52 1.33 -12.99
C ASN A 184 3.63 0.03 -13.81
N ALA A 185 4.47 0.00 -14.86
CA ALA A 185 4.71 -1.20 -15.65
C ALA A 185 5.36 -2.33 -14.81
N GLU A 186 6.32 -1.99 -13.95
CA GLU A 186 6.93 -2.95 -13.03
C GLU A 186 5.90 -3.54 -12.06
N LEU A 187 5.11 -2.68 -11.41
CA LEU A 187 4.08 -3.10 -10.45
C LEU A 187 3.02 -3.99 -11.10
N GLN A 188 2.57 -3.63 -12.31
CA GLN A 188 1.64 -4.46 -13.09
C GLN A 188 2.25 -5.83 -13.39
N GLY A 189 3.51 -5.87 -13.84
CA GLY A 189 4.23 -7.12 -14.12
C GLY A 189 4.34 -8.04 -12.88
N ARG A 190 4.47 -7.48 -11.69
CA ARG A 190 4.46 -8.24 -10.44
C ARG A 190 3.11 -8.91 -10.17
N LEU A 191 1.99 -8.19 -10.40
CA LEU A 191 0.64 -8.76 -10.28
C LEU A 191 0.40 -9.87 -11.28
N ASP A 192 0.77 -9.65 -12.54
CA ASP A 192 0.58 -10.63 -13.62
C ASP A 192 1.40 -11.90 -13.35
N SER A 193 2.63 -11.75 -12.85
CA SER A 193 3.48 -12.88 -12.45
C SER A 193 2.85 -13.68 -11.30
N ALA A 194 2.29 -12.99 -10.31
CA ALA A 194 1.61 -13.65 -9.19
C ALA A 194 0.35 -14.43 -9.64
N ARG A 195 -0.43 -13.86 -10.55
CA ARG A 195 -1.60 -14.55 -11.16
C ARG A 195 -1.16 -15.76 -11.97
N ALA A 196 -0.13 -15.60 -12.80
CA ALA A 196 0.40 -16.68 -13.65
C ALA A 196 0.91 -17.88 -12.83
N GLN A 197 1.48 -17.65 -11.64
CA GLN A 197 1.94 -18.71 -10.74
C GLN A 197 0.82 -19.63 -10.26
N LEU A 198 -0.41 -19.13 -10.21
CA LEU A 198 -1.60 -19.90 -9.80
C LEU A 198 -2.45 -20.40 -10.99
N ALA A 199 -2.01 -20.15 -12.22
CA ALA A 199 -2.74 -20.59 -13.40
C ALA A 199 -2.96 -22.11 -13.38
N GLY A 200 -4.22 -22.52 -13.60
CA GLY A 200 -4.61 -23.92 -13.59
C GLY A 200 -4.81 -24.56 -12.20
N LYS A 201 -4.62 -23.82 -11.11
CA LYS A 201 -4.94 -24.29 -9.76
C LYS A 201 -6.39 -23.95 -9.41
N ASP A 202 -7.11 -24.92 -8.87
CA ASP A 202 -8.44 -24.68 -8.30
C ASP A 202 -8.29 -24.26 -6.84
N LEU A 203 -8.56 -22.98 -6.58
CA LEU A 203 -8.55 -22.38 -5.24
C LEU A 203 -9.96 -22.02 -4.75
N SER A 204 -11.01 -22.50 -5.42
CA SER A 204 -12.41 -22.16 -5.10
C SER A 204 -12.83 -22.57 -3.66
N ALA A 205 -12.26 -23.65 -3.12
CA ALA A 205 -12.45 -24.09 -1.74
C ALA A 205 -11.50 -23.40 -0.75
N THR A 206 -10.56 -22.58 -1.23
CA THR A 206 -9.56 -21.92 -0.38
C THR A 206 -10.13 -20.62 0.18
N SER A 207 -9.96 -20.43 1.48
CA SER A 207 -10.36 -19.21 2.17
C SER A 207 -9.25 -18.69 3.07
N ALA A 208 -9.27 -17.39 3.35
CA ALA A 208 -8.26 -16.77 4.18
C ALA A 208 -8.85 -15.72 5.12
N LEU A 209 -8.13 -15.46 6.19
CA LEU A 209 -8.35 -14.40 7.16
C LEU A 209 -7.06 -13.59 7.31
N PHE A 210 -7.16 -12.26 7.21
CA PHE A 210 -6.09 -11.36 7.61
C PHE A 210 -6.32 -10.84 9.02
N TRP A 211 -5.35 -11.00 9.89
CA TRP A 211 -5.32 -10.38 11.22
C TRP A 211 -4.27 -9.28 11.24
N PHE A 212 -4.72 -8.03 11.26
CA PHE A 212 -3.83 -6.87 11.26
C PHE A 212 -3.23 -6.63 12.64
N SER A 213 -4.06 -6.29 13.62
CA SER A 213 -3.68 -6.04 15.01
C SER A 213 -4.89 -6.19 15.93
N SER A 214 -4.70 -5.95 17.21
CA SER A 214 -5.73 -5.76 18.24
C SER A 214 -5.14 -5.02 19.42
N ALA A 215 -5.96 -4.33 20.21
CA ALA A 215 -5.48 -3.61 21.38
C ALA A 215 -4.91 -4.55 22.46
N ASP A 216 -5.44 -5.78 22.56
CA ASP A 216 -4.87 -6.91 23.29
C ASP A 216 -5.06 -8.20 22.48
N LEU A 217 -4.45 -9.31 22.91
CA LEU A 217 -4.47 -10.57 22.15
C LEU A 217 -5.79 -11.33 22.29
N ASP A 218 -6.43 -11.27 23.47
CA ASP A 218 -7.64 -12.01 23.83
C ASP A 218 -8.95 -11.26 23.51
N ILE A 219 -8.87 -10.05 22.96
CA ILE A 219 -10.03 -9.29 22.50
C ILE A 219 -10.25 -9.46 20.99
N ASP A 220 -11.39 -8.96 20.51
CA ASP A 220 -11.75 -9.01 19.09
C ASP A 220 -10.66 -8.38 18.19
N PRO A 221 -10.08 -9.14 17.27
CA PRO A 221 -9.02 -8.64 16.38
C PRO A 221 -9.55 -7.72 15.30
N TYR A 222 -8.70 -6.76 14.88
CA TYR A 222 -8.90 -6.02 13.63
C TYR A 222 -8.52 -6.91 12.45
N VAL A 223 -9.51 -7.28 11.66
CA VAL A 223 -9.37 -8.18 10.52
C VAL A 223 -9.75 -7.49 9.22
N ALA A 224 -9.25 -7.97 8.09
CA ALA A 224 -9.54 -7.33 6.81
C ALA A 224 -10.98 -7.54 6.37
N GLY A 225 -11.71 -6.45 6.11
CA GLY A 225 -13.04 -6.48 5.50
C GLY A 225 -12.98 -6.87 4.02
N ARG A 226 -14.15 -7.24 3.47
CA ARG A 226 -14.29 -7.86 2.12
C ARG A 226 -14.07 -6.92 0.93
N GLN A 227 -13.91 -5.63 1.12
CA GLN A 227 -13.75 -4.66 0.03
C GLN A 227 -12.44 -3.89 0.12
N GLY A 228 -11.64 -4.16 1.16
CA GLY A 228 -10.38 -3.47 1.42
C GLY A 228 -9.20 -3.95 0.57
N VAL A 229 -8.04 -3.36 0.85
CA VAL A 229 -6.77 -3.65 0.18
C VAL A 229 -6.36 -5.11 0.35
N ALA A 230 -6.43 -5.65 1.57
CA ALA A 230 -6.07 -7.03 1.85
C ALA A 230 -7.03 -8.02 1.15
N ASP A 231 -8.33 -7.72 1.07
CA ASP A 231 -9.29 -8.51 0.30
C ASP A 231 -8.97 -8.50 -1.21
N PHE A 232 -8.53 -7.36 -1.76
CA PHE A 232 -8.08 -7.30 -3.14
C PHE A 232 -6.94 -8.31 -3.42
N MET A 233 -6.02 -8.50 -2.49
CA MET A 233 -4.94 -9.48 -2.64
C MET A 233 -5.52 -10.90 -2.80
N LEU A 234 -6.51 -11.27 -1.98
CA LEU A 234 -7.18 -12.56 -2.06
C LEU A 234 -7.98 -12.72 -3.37
N ARG A 235 -8.79 -11.71 -3.71
CA ARG A 235 -9.59 -11.74 -4.95
C ARG A 235 -8.69 -11.85 -6.19
N THR A 236 -7.55 -11.17 -6.20
CA THR A 236 -6.56 -11.25 -7.28
C THR A 236 -6.03 -12.67 -7.48
N LEU A 237 -5.96 -13.46 -6.40
CA LEU A 237 -5.44 -14.83 -6.38
C LEU A 237 -6.54 -15.90 -6.37
N GLY A 238 -7.80 -15.51 -6.48
CA GLY A 238 -8.95 -16.46 -6.49
C GLY A 238 -9.24 -17.11 -5.14
N VAL A 239 -8.85 -16.48 -4.02
CA VAL A 239 -9.08 -16.96 -2.66
C VAL A 239 -10.18 -16.15 -2.00
N ARG A 240 -11.04 -16.80 -1.23
CA ARG A 240 -12.18 -16.16 -0.56
C ARG A 240 -11.76 -15.58 0.79
N ASN A 241 -12.13 -14.30 1.06
CA ASN A 241 -12.07 -13.73 2.41
C ASN A 241 -13.23 -14.29 3.25
N VAL A 242 -12.97 -14.67 4.51
CA VAL A 242 -14.03 -15.16 5.41
C VAL A 242 -14.79 -14.02 6.10
N VAL A 243 -14.33 -12.79 6.01
CA VAL A 243 -14.94 -11.61 6.64
C VAL A 243 -15.86 -10.91 5.65
N GLU A 244 -17.12 -10.73 6.03
CA GLU A 244 -18.17 -10.18 5.15
C GLU A 244 -18.38 -8.65 5.34
N SER A 245 -17.76 -8.03 6.34
CA SER A 245 -17.90 -6.58 6.58
C SER A 245 -17.31 -5.75 5.44
N SER A 246 -17.95 -4.63 5.12
CA SER A 246 -17.43 -3.62 4.19
C SER A 246 -16.52 -2.57 4.86
N GLU A 247 -16.41 -2.58 6.19
CA GLU A 247 -15.40 -1.79 6.87
C GLU A 247 -14.00 -2.21 6.42
N GLU A 248 -13.04 -1.29 6.43
CA GLU A 248 -11.66 -1.59 6.03
C GLU A 248 -11.03 -2.61 7.00
N TRP A 249 -11.14 -2.36 8.29
CA TRP A 249 -10.60 -3.18 9.36
C TRP A 249 -11.64 -3.38 10.48
N PRO A 250 -12.72 -4.16 10.26
CA PRO A 250 -13.69 -4.44 11.30
C PRO A 250 -13.07 -5.23 12.46
N SER A 251 -13.64 -5.05 13.66
CA SER A 251 -13.37 -5.90 14.80
C SER A 251 -14.35 -7.08 14.79
N VAL A 252 -13.84 -8.32 14.82
CA VAL A 252 -14.65 -9.54 14.71
C VAL A 252 -14.20 -10.58 15.75
N GLY A 253 -15.12 -11.08 16.57
CA GLY A 253 -14.84 -12.03 17.64
C GLY A 253 -14.23 -13.36 17.19
N TRP A 254 -13.29 -13.87 17.97
CA TRP A 254 -12.55 -15.11 17.67
C TRP A 254 -13.47 -16.33 17.48
N GLU A 255 -14.58 -16.43 18.20
CA GLU A 255 -15.54 -17.51 18.02
C GLU A 255 -16.19 -17.49 16.61
N THR A 256 -16.48 -16.28 16.12
CA THR A 256 -17.02 -16.11 14.76
C THR A 256 -15.97 -16.48 13.71
N LEU A 257 -14.73 -16.05 13.90
CA LEU A 257 -13.61 -16.37 13.02
C LEU A 257 -13.27 -17.87 13.04
N ALA A 258 -13.30 -18.51 14.22
CA ALA A 258 -13.07 -19.94 14.36
C ALA A 258 -14.20 -20.76 13.70
N LYS A 259 -15.45 -20.31 13.82
CA LYS A 259 -16.59 -20.94 13.12
C LYS A 259 -16.47 -20.83 11.61
N ALA A 260 -15.96 -19.71 11.09
CA ALA A 260 -15.69 -19.53 9.67
C ALA A 260 -14.55 -20.43 9.16
N ASN A 261 -13.67 -20.87 10.06
CA ASN A 261 -12.58 -21.82 9.86
C ASN A 261 -11.78 -21.60 8.57
N PRO A 262 -11.05 -20.49 8.44
CA PRO A 262 -10.30 -20.17 7.22
C PRO A 262 -9.22 -21.23 6.93
N THR A 263 -8.97 -21.48 5.64
CA THR A 263 -7.90 -22.38 5.19
C THR A 263 -6.51 -21.81 5.52
N TRP A 264 -6.38 -20.47 5.48
CA TRP A 264 -5.14 -19.73 5.74
C TRP A 264 -5.37 -18.60 6.72
N LEU A 265 -4.40 -18.38 7.59
CA LEU A 265 -4.28 -17.16 8.38
C LEU A 265 -3.11 -16.32 7.83
N ILE A 266 -3.36 -15.06 7.56
CA ILE A 266 -2.33 -14.09 7.21
C ILE A 266 -2.24 -13.10 8.37
N ILE A 267 -1.10 -13.08 9.07
CA ILE A 267 -0.92 -12.21 10.24
C ILE A 267 0.09 -11.11 9.94
N ALA A 268 -0.28 -9.89 10.31
CA ALA A 268 0.59 -8.74 10.12
C ALA A 268 1.78 -8.80 11.08
N ARG A 269 2.98 -8.54 10.55
CA ARG A 269 4.19 -8.23 11.30
C ARG A 269 4.37 -6.71 11.28
N MET A 270 4.60 -6.14 12.46
CA MET A 270 4.98 -4.74 12.61
C MET A 270 6.31 -4.64 13.36
N ASP A 271 7.15 -3.70 12.96
CA ASP A 271 8.33 -3.31 13.75
C ASP A 271 7.95 -2.28 14.81
N ARG A 272 6.91 -1.47 14.54
CA ARG A 272 6.23 -0.64 15.52
C ARG A 272 5.53 -1.51 16.56
N ARG A 273 5.58 -1.10 17.83
CA ARG A 273 5.00 -1.84 18.97
C ARG A 273 4.02 -0.96 19.75
N ARG A 274 2.91 -0.58 19.12
CA ARG A 274 1.84 0.19 19.77
C ARG A 274 0.96 -0.70 20.65
N PHE A 275 0.64 -1.90 20.16
CA PHE A 275 -0.20 -2.88 20.85
C PHE A 275 0.54 -4.22 21.02
N PRO A 276 0.14 -5.06 22.01
CA PRO A 276 0.69 -6.41 22.12
C PRO A 276 0.57 -7.24 20.83
N ALA A 277 -0.55 -7.09 20.13
CA ALA A 277 -0.81 -7.78 18.86
C ALA A 277 -0.08 -7.19 17.64
N ASP A 278 0.74 -6.15 17.80
CA ASP A 278 1.68 -5.73 16.74
C ASP A 278 2.85 -6.71 16.62
N ASP A 279 3.13 -7.49 17.68
CA ASP A 279 4.14 -8.54 17.68
C ASP A 279 3.57 -9.84 17.11
N TYR A 280 4.03 -10.22 15.92
CA TYR A 280 3.58 -11.45 15.27
C TYR A 280 3.94 -12.73 16.06
N GLN A 281 5.00 -12.72 16.87
CA GLN A 281 5.38 -13.87 17.70
C GLN A 281 4.34 -14.10 18.81
N LYS A 282 3.85 -13.02 19.43
CA LYS A 282 2.75 -13.08 20.39
C LYS A 282 1.45 -13.53 19.74
N LYS A 283 1.18 -13.09 18.50
CA LYS A 283 0.04 -13.61 17.73
C LYS A 283 0.14 -15.12 17.52
N LEU A 284 1.32 -15.63 17.12
CA LEU A 284 1.53 -17.07 16.93
C LEU A 284 1.37 -17.86 18.24
N GLU A 285 1.89 -17.34 19.34
CA GLU A 285 1.73 -17.93 20.67
C GLU A 285 0.25 -18.00 21.06
N PHE A 286 -0.47 -16.90 20.94
CA PHE A 286 -1.92 -16.84 21.19
C PHE A 286 -2.68 -17.84 20.32
N LEU A 287 -2.49 -17.84 19.00
CA LEU A 287 -3.19 -18.74 18.08
C LEU A 287 -2.99 -20.23 18.44
N ARG A 288 -1.82 -20.61 18.95
CA ARG A 288 -1.49 -21.99 19.30
C ARG A 288 -1.92 -22.40 20.72
N SER A 289 -2.10 -21.45 21.64
CA SER A 289 -2.44 -21.71 23.04
C SER A 289 -3.92 -21.52 23.37
N ASP A 290 -4.59 -20.57 22.74
CA ASP A 290 -5.98 -20.25 23.02
C ASP A 290 -6.92 -21.43 22.64
N PRO A 291 -7.88 -21.79 23.51
CA PRO A 291 -8.73 -22.97 23.30
C PRO A 291 -9.67 -22.88 22.08
N VAL A 292 -9.98 -21.68 21.59
CA VAL A 292 -10.80 -21.44 20.40
C VAL A 292 -9.93 -21.51 19.15
N THR A 293 -8.90 -20.65 19.07
CA THR A 293 -8.12 -20.47 17.86
C THR A 293 -7.23 -21.65 17.49
N ARG A 294 -6.68 -22.37 18.48
CA ARG A 294 -5.85 -23.58 18.26
C ARG A 294 -6.58 -24.69 17.52
N ASN A 295 -7.91 -24.66 17.49
CA ASN A 295 -8.74 -25.64 16.81
C ASN A 295 -9.05 -25.29 15.36
N MET A 296 -8.70 -24.09 14.88
CA MET A 296 -8.85 -23.70 13.48
C MET A 296 -7.92 -24.54 12.58
N ASP A 297 -8.40 -24.93 11.40
CA ASP A 297 -7.63 -25.77 10.48
C ASP A 297 -6.32 -25.10 10.02
N ALA A 298 -6.34 -23.77 9.84
CA ALA A 298 -5.15 -23.02 9.50
C ALA A 298 -4.06 -23.15 10.59
N VAL A 299 -4.44 -23.16 11.87
CA VAL A 299 -3.50 -23.30 13.00
C VAL A 299 -3.00 -24.74 13.12
N LYS A 300 -3.90 -25.74 13.06
CA LYS A 300 -3.56 -27.16 13.14
C LYS A 300 -2.59 -27.63 12.04
N HIS A 301 -2.69 -27.05 10.86
CA HIS A 301 -1.90 -27.43 9.70
C HIS A 301 -0.74 -26.44 9.42
N ASP A 302 -0.47 -25.52 10.36
CA ASP A 302 0.57 -24.47 10.23
C ASP A 302 0.47 -23.64 8.93
N ARG A 303 -0.77 -23.37 8.49
CA ARG A 303 -1.05 -22.54 7.33
C ARG A 303 -1.18 -21.07 7.74
N ILE A 304 -0.11 -20.56 8.32
CA ILE A 304 -0.03 -19.17 8.83
C ILE A 304 1.05 -18.43 8.05
N ILE A 305 0.66 -17.39 7.33
CA ILE A 305 1.58 -16.54 6.56
C ILE A 305 1.84 -15.28 7.36
N ILE A 306 3.11 -14.93 7.52
CA ILE A 306 3.52 -13.67 8.14
C ILE A 306 3.79 -12.67 7.02
N LEU A 307 3.12 -11.52 7.07
CA LEU A 307 3.23 -10.49 6.08
C LEU A 307 3.49 -9.13 6.75
N ASP A 308 4.31 -8.29 6.14
CA ASP A 308 4.47 -6.91 6.64
C ASP A 308 3.13 -6.19 6.65
N ALA A 309 2.83 -5.48 7.73
CA ALA A 309 1.58 -4.74 7.85
C ALA A 309 1.38 -3.73 6.71
N ASP A 310 2.47 -3.07 6.27
CA ASP A 310 2.42 -2.13 5.15
C ASP A 310 2.15 -2.82 3.80
N ALA A 311 2.41 -4.13 3.67
CA ALA A 311 2.01 -4.89 2.49
C ALA A 311 0.50 -5.13 2.41
N MET A 312 -0.23 -4.96 3.52
CA MET A 312 -1.70 -5.01 3.59
C MET A 312 -2.34 -3.64 3.33
N GLN A 313 -1.54 -2.63 3.00
CA GLN A 313 -1.96 -1.26 2.70
C GLN A 313 -1.79 -0.93 1.22
N ALA A 314 -2.43 0.16 0.77
CA ALA A 314 -2.36 0.60 -0.62
C ALA A 314 -1.02 1.30 -0.93
N GLY A 315 0.01 0.51 -1.13
CA GLY A 315 1.36 0.96 -1.44
C GLY A 315 2.12 -0.02 -2.33
N ILE A 316 3.38 0.27 -2.61
CA ILE A 316 4.22 -0.59 -3.46
C ILE A 316 4.49 -1.97 -2.84
N ARG A 317 4.38 -2.10 -1.52
CA ARG A 317 4.55 -3.39 -0.82
C ARG A 317 3.39 -4.36 -1.07
N LEU A 318 2.19 -3.87 -1.42
CA LEU A 318 1.04 -4.71 -1.79
C LEU A 318 1.44 -5.74 -2.85
N PHE A 319 2.16 -5.31 -3.88
CA PHE A 319 2.55 -6.18 -4.99
C PHE A 319 3.49 -7.32 -4.56
N ARG A 320 4.41 -7.05 -3.63
CA ARG A 320 5.25 -8.07 -3.00
C ARG A 320 4.41 -9.00 -2.12
N GLY A 321 3.46 -8.45 -1.37
CA GLY A 321 2.52 -9.21 -0.57
C GLY A 321 1.73 -10.21 -1.41
N VAL A 322 1.19 -9.76 -2.56
CA VAL A 322 0.47 -10.66 -3.51
C VAL A 322 1.38 -11.77 -4.01
N GLN A 323 2.65 -11.49 -4.34
CA GLN A 323 3.62 -12.50 -4.75
C GLN A 323 3.91 -13.52 -3.63
N THR A 324 4.06 -13.05 -2.39
CA THR A 324 4.25 -13.92 -1.21
C THR A 324 3.06 -14.86 -1.02
N LEU A 325 1.83 -14.32 -1.07
CA LEU A 325 0.60 -15.12 -0.97
C LEU A 325 0.48 -16.12 -2.12
N SER A 326 0.76 -15.68 -3.35
CA SER A 326 0.73 -16.56 -4.52
C SER A 326 1.67 -17.75 -4.35
N THR A 327 2.89 -17.51 -3.86
CA THR A 327 3.88 -18.57 -3.61
C THR A 327 3.40 -19.56 -2.55
N ALA A 328 2.84 -19.06 -1.45
CA ALA A 328 2.30 -19.90 -0.39
C ALA A 328 1.12 -20.75 -0.88
N PHE A 329 0.15 -20.14 -1.59
CA PHE A 329 -1.01 -20.84 -2.14
C PHE A 329 -0.60 -21.83 -3.23
N ALA A 330 0.43 -21.53 -4.03
CA ALA A 330 0.94 -22.44 -5.04
C ALA A 330 1.60 -23.68 -4.43
N SER A 331 2.34 -23.53 -3.34
CA SER A 331 3.07 -24.64 -2.68
C SER A 331 2.23 -25.40 -1.66
N GLY A 332 1.12 -24.83 -1.18
CA GLY A 332 0.33 -25.34 -0.05
C GLY A 332 1.06 -25.23 1.30
N LYS A 333 2.15 -24.46 1.37
CA LYS A 333 2.97 -24.25 2.57
C LYS A 333 3.14 -22.77 2.85
N ALA A 334 3.14 -22.37 4.11
CA ALA A 334 3.55 -21.03 4.50
C ALA A 334 4.94 -20.73 3.92
N ALA A 335 5.12 -19.53 3.37
CA ALA A 335 6.46 -19.08 2.98
C ALA A 335 7.31 -18.89 4.26
N PRO A 336 8.60 -19.24 4.23
CA PRO A 336 9.48 -19.13 5.38
C PRO A 336 9.68 -17.68 5.84
#